data_ddaca311578499feed21795827bc477b
#
_entry.id   ddaca311578499feed21795827bc477b
#
_cell.length_a   1.000
_cell.length_b   1.000
_cell.length_c   1.000
_cell.angle_alpha   90.00
_cell.angle_beta   90.00
_cell.angle_gamma   90.00
#
_symmetry.space_group_name_H-M   'P 1'
#
loop_
_entity.id
_entity.type
_entity.pdbx_description
1 polymer ?
#
loop_
_entity_poly.entity_id
_entity_poly.type
_entity_poly.pdbx_seq_one_letter_code
_entity_poly.pdbx_strand_id
1 'polypeptide(L)'
;MLQLDNFYKARFVLSQVIRKTELVRTPRINPESDVYLKPECLQKTGSFKIRGAYYKISQLTEEEKAKGVIACSAGNHAQGVALGATAMGVKSLICLPEGAPISKVEATKRL
;
A
#
# COMPACT_ATOMS: atom_id res chain seq x y z
N MET A 1 -20.42 7.31 -5.38
CA MET A 1 -20.62 6.06 -4.60
C MET A 1 -19.66 4.99 -5.10
N LEU A 2 -19.03 4.21 -4.21
CA LEU A 2 -18.18 3.09 -4.63
C LEU A 2 -19.05 1.98 -5.23
N GLN A 3 -18.67 1.51 -6.42
CA GLN A 3 -19.35 0.42 -7.14
C GLN A 3 -18.41 -0.79 -7.24
N LEU A 4 -18.94 -1.97 -7.45
CA LEU A 4 -18.17 -3.21 -7.57
C LEU A 4 -17.11 -3.12 -8.68
N ASP A 5 -17.43 -2.46 -9.78
CA ASP A 5 -16.50 -2.25 -10.90
C ASP A 5 -15.22 -1.50 -10.49
N ASN A 6 -15.30 -0.59 -9.51
CA ASN A 6 -14.12 0.09 -8.98
C ASN A 6 -13.15 -0.90 -8.32
N PHE A 7 -13.68 -1.91 -7.63
CA PHE A 7 -12.86 -2.96 -7.01
C PHE A 7 -12.24 -3.89 -8.05
N TYR A 8 -12.94 -4.25 -9.11
CA TYR A 8 -12.38 -5.05 -10.20
C TYR A 8 -11.28 -4.29 -10.95
N LYS A 9 -11.47 -3.01 -11.24
CA LYS A 9 -10.43 -2.14 -11.83
C LYS A 9 -9.20 -2.07 -10.93
N ALA A 10 -9.40 -1.81 -9.63
CA ALA A 10 -8.31 -1.77 -8.66
C ALA A 10 -7.57 -3.11 -8.60
N ARG A 11 -8.29 -4.24 -8.55
CA ARG A 11 -7.71 -5.59 -8.56
C ARG A 11 -6.83 -5.81 -9.79
N PHE A 12 -7.31 -5.42 -10.97
CA PHE A 12 -6.55 -5.57 -12.23
C PHE A 12 -5.23 -4.78 -12.16
N VAL A 13 -5.30 -3.48 -11.83
CA VAL A 13 -4.13 -2.61 -11.71
C VAL A 13 -3.14 -3.15 -10.65
N LEU A 14 -3.65 -3.57 -9.52
CA LEU A 14 -2.84 -4.04 -8.40
C LEU A 14 -2.18 -5.40 -8.64
N SER A 15 -2.77 -6.27 -9.47
CA SER A 15 -2.23 -7.60 -9.76
C SER A 15 -0.81 -7.58 -10.34
N GLN A 16 -0.42 -6.47 -10.95
CA GLN A 16 0.90 -6.25 -11.54
C GLN A 16 2.00 -6.00 -10.48
N VAL A 17 1.63 -5.52 -9.30
CA VAL A 17 2.60 -5.01 -8.33
C VAL A 17 2.54 -5.68 -6.97
N ILE A 18 1.38 -6.07 -6.49
CA ILE A 18 1.21 -6.66 -5.16
C ILE A 18 1.45 -8.16 -5.15
N ARG A 19 1.74 -8.68 -3.95
CA ARG A 19 1.70 -10.13 -3.71
C ARG A 19 0.25 -10.57 -3.50
N LYS A 20 -0.13 -11.71 -4.07
CA LYS A 20 -1.37 -12.38 -3.70
C LYS A 20 -1.18 -12.98 -2.31
N THR A 21 -1.94 -12.48 -1.33
CA THR A 21 -2.02 -13.04 0.01
C THR A 21 -3.29 -13.86 0.12
N GLU A 22 -3.14 -15.13 0.46
CA GLU A 22 -4.30 -16.03 0.57
C GLU A 22 -5.06 -15.77 1.88
N LEU A 23 -6.33 -16.15 1.91
CA LEU A 23 -7.12 -16.21 3.14
C LEU A 23 -6.78 -17.49 3.90
N VAL A 24 -6.43 -17.36 5.17
CA VAL A 24 -6.10 -18.48 6.06
C VAL A 24 -7.25 -18.69 7.03
N ARG A 25 -7.92 -19.83 6.95
CA ARG A 25 -8.98 -20.20 7.89
C ARG A 25 -8.36 -20.51 9.27
N THR A 26 -8.94 -19.95 10.30
CA THR A 26 -8.43 -20.07 11.68
C THR A 26 -9.53 -20.50 12.66
N PRO A 27 -9.91 -21.78 12.65
CA PRO A 27 -11.03 -22.28 13.47
C PRO A 27 -10.76 -22.19 14.97
N ARG A 28 -9.49 -22.02 15.39
CA ARG A 28 -9.11 -21.91 16.82
C ARG A 28 -9.42 -20.55 17.41
N ILE A 29 -9.64 -19.49 16.61
CA ILE A 29 -9.93 -18.15 17.14
C ILE A 29 -11.35 -18.09 17.68
N ASN A 30 -12.31 -18.61 16.91
CA ASN A 30 -13.69 -18.74 17.35
C ASN A 30 -14.30 -20.00 16.70
N PRO A 31 -14.56 -21.07 17.47
CA PRO A 31 -15.12 -22.30 16.93
C PRO A 31 -16.55 -22.15 16.38
N GLU A 32 -17.29 -21.15 16.85
CA GLU A 32 -18.71 -20.91 16.46
C GLU A 32 -18.84 -20.07 15.19
N SER A 33 -17.71 -19.64 14.61
CA SER A 33 -17.70 -18.76 13.43
C SER A 33 -16.62 -19.17 12.44
N ASP A 34 -16.85 -18.94 11.16
CA ASP A 34 -15.83 -19.06 10.13
C ASP A 34 -14.94 -17.81 10.14
N VAL A 35 -13.78 -17.92 10.78
CA VAL A 35 -12.79 -16.84 10.87
C VAL A 35 -11.69 -17.06 9.84
N TYR A 36 -11.40 -16.01 9.07
CA TYR A 36 -10.33 -15.99 8.08
C TYR A 36 -9.38 -14.82 8.34
N LEU A 37 -8.09 -15.07 8.27
CA LEU A 37 -7.06 -14.03 8.31
C LEU A 37 -6.61 -13.67 6.90
N LYS A 38 -6.42 -12.39 6.65
CA LYS A 38 -5.78 -11.84 5.47
C LYS A 38 -4.38 -11.34 5.86
N PRO A 39 -3.31 -12.14 5.70
CA PRO A 39 -2.00 -11.83 6.28
C PRO A 39 -1.25 -10.77 5.46
N GLU A 40 -1.68 -9.52 5.53
CA GLU A 40 -1.05 -8.40 4.84
C GLU A 40 0.33 -7.99 5.40
N CYS A 41 0.76 -8.58 6.50
CA CYS A 41 2.17 -8.53 6.94
C CYS A 41 3.11 -9.23 5.93
N LEU A 42 2.61 -10.14 5.12
CA LEU A 42 3.35 -10.80 4.03
C LEU A 42 3.34 -10.01 2.72
N GLN A 43 2.60 -8.88 2.66
CA GLN A 43 2.53 -8.02 1.48
C GLN A 43 3.85 -7.28 1.27
N LYS A 44 4.08 -6.76 0.06
CA LYS A 44 5.16 -5.80 -0.18
C LYS A 44 5.06 -4.65 0.82
N THR A 45 6.16 -4.18 1.34
CA THR A 45 6.26 -3.20 2.45
C THR A 45 5.72 -3.70 3.81
N GLY A 46 5.39 -4.98 3.94
CA GLY A 46 4.90 -5.58 5.19
C GLY A 46 3.51 -5.10 5.63
N SER A 47 2.71 -4.51 4.73
CA SER A 47 1.37 -4.03 5.06
C SER A 47 0.47 -3.87 3.84
N PHE A 48 -0.84 -3.75 4.06
CA PHE A 48 -1.83 -3.50 3.02
C PHE A 48 -1.77 -2.11 2.38
N LYS A 49 -0.98 -1.18 2.92
CA LYS A 49 -0.95 0.23 2.48
C LYS A 49 -0.53 0.41 1.03
N ILE A 50 0.29 -0.47 0.50
CA ILE A 50 0.67 -0.46 -0.91
C ILE A 50 -0.54 -0.56 -1.86
N ARG A 51 -1.60 -1.27 -1.46
CA ARG A 51 -2.81 -1.41 -2.28
C ARG A 51 -3.45 -0.07 -2.59
N GLY A 52 -3.79 0.69 -1.54
CA GLY A 52 -4.42 2.00 -1.71
C GLY A 52 -3.48 3.04 -2.30
N ALA A 53 -2.23 3.08 -1.86
CA ALA A 53 -1.24 4.04 -2.35
C ALA A 53 -0.96 3.85 -3.86
N TYR A 54 -0.64 2.62 -4.27
CA TYR A 54 -0.38 2.32 -5.67
C TYR A 54 -1.59 2.62 -6.55
N TYR A 55 -2.79 2.16 -6.16
CA TYR A 55 -3.99 2.39 -6.94
C TYR A 55 -4.31 3.89 -7.04
N LYS A 56 -4.18 4.66 -5.95
CA LYS A 56 -4.39 6.12 -5.99
C LYS A 56 -3.41 6.80 -6.96
N ILE A 57 -2.13 6.48 -6.90
CA ILE A 57 -1.12 7.08 -7.78
C ILE A 57 -1.36 6.68 -9.24
N SER A 58 -1.81 5.44 -9.50
CA SER A 58 -2.14 4.99 -10.86
C SER A 58 -3.30 5.75 -11.50
N GLN A 59 -4.15 6.40 -10.70
CA GLN A 59 -5.30 7.17 -11.20
C GLN A 59 -4.98 8.65 -11.41
N LEU A 60 -3.76 9.10 -11.10
CA LEU A 60 -3.34 10.47 -11.35
C LEU A 60 -3.18 10.74 -12.84
N THR A 61 -3.51 11.95 -13.27
CA THR A 61 -3.22 12.42 -14.62
C THR A 61 -1.71 12.57 -14.84
N GLU A 62 -1.26 12.65 -16.08
CA GLU A 62 0.16 12.85 -16.36
C GLU A 62 0.68 14.18 -15.82
N GLU A 63 -0.16 15.23 -15.81
CA GLU A 63 0.18 16.52 -15.19
C GLU A 63 0.35 16.41 -13.68
N GLU A 64 -0.50 15.64 -12.99
CA GLU A 64 -0.39 15.39 -11.55
C GLU A 64 0.84 14.54 -11.23
N LYS A 65 1.12 13.50 -12.02
CA LYS A 65 2.33 12.69 -11.88
C LYS A 65 3.60 13.50 -12.07
N ALA A 66 3.61 14.42 -13.03
CA ALA A 66 4.75 15.31 -13.28
C ALA A 66 5.07 16.22 -12.07
N LYS A 67 4.06 16.62 -11.31
CA LYS A 67 4.22 17.39 -10.06
C LYS A 67 4.76 16.53 -8.91
N GLY A 68 4.57 15.22 -8.98
CA GLY A 68 4.91 14.29 -7.92
C GLY A 68 3.83 14.16 -6.83
N VAL A 69 4.13 13.40 -5.81
CA VAL A 69 3.22 13.17 -4.68
C VAL A 69 3.90 13.49 -3.35
N ILE A 70 3.11 13.96 -2.39
CA ILE A 70 3.58 14.24 -1.03
C ILE A 70 2.76 13.39 -0.06
N ALA A 71 3.43 12.78 0.93
CA ALA A 71 2.76 12.10 2.03
C ALA A 71 3.42 12.43 3.36
N CYS A 72 2.61 12.59 4.41
CA CYS A 72 3.08 12.78 5.77
C CYS A 72 2.74 11.52 6.58
N SER A 73 3.76 10.70 6.86
CA SER A 73 3.59 9.46 7.63
C SER A 73 4.94 8.88 8.05
N ALA A 74 5.05 8.48 9.31
CA ALA A 74 6.21 7.76 9.85
C ALA A 74 6.07 6.24 9.79
N GLY A 75 5.05 5.71 9.10
CA GLY A 75 4.70 4.29 9.16
C GLY A 75 4.51 3.65 7.79
N ASN A 76 3.66 2.64 7.78
CA ASN A 76 3.40 1.81 6.61
C ASN A 76 2.85 2.57 5.40
N HIS A 77 2.15 3.70 5.62
CA HIS A 77 1.64 4.51 4.53
C HIS A 77 2.79 5.20 3.76
N ALA A 78 3.80 5.70 4.46
CA ALA A 78 5.02 6.27 3.85
C ALA A 78 5.66 5.27 2.87
N GLN A 79 5.87 4.04 3.31
CA GLN A 79 6.45 2.98 2.49
C GLN A 79 5.55 2.61 1.30
N GLY A 80 4.23 2.56 1.51
CA GLY A 80 3.28 2.32 0.43
C GLY A 80 3.32 3.38 -0.66
N VAL A 81 3.41 4.67 -0.27
CA VAL A 81 3.52 5.80 -1.22
C VAL A 81 4.87 5.79 -1.92
N ALA A 82 5.98 5.61 -1.20
CA ALA A 82 7.31 5.57 -1.77
C ALA A 82 7.42 4.46 -2.84
N LEU A 83 7.06 3.21 -2.49
CA LEU A 83 7.07 2.09 -3.44
C LEU A 83 6.13 2.33 -4.63
N GLY A 84 4.92 2.82 -4.38
CA GLY A 84 3.95 3.08 -5.43
C GLY A 84 4.40 4.15 -6.41
N ALA A 85 4.98 5.23 -5.92
CA ALA A 85 5.51 6.32 -6.72
C ALA A 85 6.73 5.87 -7.54
N THR A 86 7.70 5.23 -6.92
CA THR A 86 8.91 4.73 -7.58
C THR A 86 8.57 3.74 -8.69
N ALA A 87 7.63 2.81 -8.45
CA ALA A 87 7.19 1.84 -9.45
C ALA A 87 6.52 2.47 -10.69
N MET A 88 6.06 3.72 -10.59
CA MET A 88 5.43 4.48 -11.68
C MET A 88 6.30 5.61 -12.22
N GLY A 89 7.55 5.75 -11.74
CA GLY A 89 8.44 6.85 -12.14
C GLY A 89 7.96 8.22 -11.63
N VAL A 90 7.14 8.27 -10.59
CA VAL A 90 6.60 9.49 -9.99
C VAL A 90 7.48 9.92 -8.83
N LYS A 91 7.87 11.18 -8.77
CA LYS A 91 8.60 11.72 -7.62
C LYS A 91 7.74 11.69 -6.37
N SER A 92 8.32 11.28 -5.24
CA SER A 92 7.62 11.31 -3.94
C SER A 92 8.43 12.06 -2.89
N LEU A 93 7.72 12.87 -2.10
CA LEU A 93 8.26 13.51 -0.91
C LEU A 93 7.54 12.96 0.31
N ILE A 94 8.31 12.34 1.21
CA ILE A 94 7.76 11.77 2.44
C ILE A 94 8.17 12.64 3.62
N CYS A 95 7.19 13.27 4.25
CA CYS A 95 7.39 14.05 5.48
C CYS A 95 7.25 13.12 6.69
N LEU A 96 8.28 13.07 7.51
CA LEU A 96 8.29 12.30 8.76
C LEU A 96 8.53 13.24 9.94
N PRO A 97 8.01 12.94 11.13
CA PRO A 97 8.39 13.68 12.34
C PRO A 97 9.88 13.47 12.66
N GLU A 98 10.52 14.45 13.27
CA GLU A 98 11.94 14.40 13.61
C GLU A 98 12.30 13.19 14.51
N GLY A 99 11.39 12.80 15.40
CA GLY A 99 11.54 11.62 16.27
C GLY A 99 11.09 10.29 15.63
N ALA A 100 10.95 10.20 14.32
CA ALA A 100 10.56 8.95 13.67
C ALA A 100 11.62 7.85 13.90
N PRO A 101 11.21 6.58 14.14
CA PRO A 101 12.15 5.48 14.31
C PRO A 101 13.08 5.33 13.09
N ILE A 102 14.39 5.27 13.33
CA ILE A 102 15.41 5.18 12.27
C ILE A 102 15.13 4.02 11.31
N SER A 103 14.70 2.87 11.84
CA SER A 103 14.34 1.70 11.01
C SER A 103 13.25 1.99 9.99
N LYS A 104 12.27 2.84 10.33
CA LYS A 104 11.18 3.24 9.42
C LYS A 104 11.67 4.24 8.38
N VAL A 105 12.53 5.18 8.79
CA VAL A 105 13.15 6.15 7.87
C VAL A 105 13.96 5.41 6.80
N GLU A 106 14.85 4.51 7.24
CA GLU A 106 15.71 3.74 6.34
C GLU A 106 14.89 2.80 5.43
N ALA A 107 13.86 2.15 5.97
CA ALA A 107 12.97 1.31 5.16
C ALA A 107 12.25 2.11 4.06
N THR A 108 11.90 3.37 4.34
CA THR A 108 11.25 4.25 3.35
C THR A 108 12.23 4.76 2.31
N LYS A 109 13.47 5.10 2.70
CA LYS A 109 14.53 5.57 1.79
C LYS A 109 14.97 4.54 0.76
N ARG A 110 14.80 3.25 1.06
CA ARG A 110 15.18 2.13 0.16
C ARG A 110 14.15 1.85 -0.94
N LEU A 111 13.03 2.53 -0.91
CA LEU A 111 11.91 2.32 -1.84
C LEU A 111 11.86 3.41 -2.89
#